data_c2570482f48a14d8294e474a77ed4c97
#
_entry.id   c2570482f48a14d8294e474a77ed4c97
#
_cell.length_a   1.000
_cell.length_b   1.000
_cell.length_c   1.000
_cell.angle_alpha   90.00
_cell.angle_beta   90.00
_cell.angle_gamma   90.00
#
_symmetry.space_group_name_H-M   'P 1'
#
loop_
_entity.id
_entity.type
_entity.pdbx_description
1 polymer ?
#
loop_
_entity_poly.entity_id
_entity_poly.type
_entity_poly.pdbx_seq_one_letter_code
_entity_poly.pdbx_strand_id
1 'polypeptide(L)'
;MKIHSLFILNKAGACLYSRNITEDFNNIEPNLITPFFSAIFSFSESVISKETPEILEMGGFRIAFKVEGNYIYAILADTSASLLFIESRLTSIVQEFNEFLDNNEVEPYEIIQNPEFDIKIDSIITGEEELESSQPLYKKIIDLFNRLTFENEILGAALFTINGKVIFSSLPYDILLSSIKELEIRHIVANEYTLTFYSLENEQKVFSRIINIPWKLDPLLIVVLYESSVPLGMAEVNLAKITKTIQNII
;
A
#
# COMPACT_ATOMS: atom_id res chain seq x y z
N MET A 1 -7.45 4.60 -5.01
CA MET A 1 -6.36 4.34 -4.05
C MET A 1 -5.16 5.14 -4.51
N LYS A 2 -4.87 6.25 -3.82
CA LYS A 2 -3.86 7.22 -4.26
C LYS A 2 -2.99 7.63 -3.08
N ILE A 3 -1.70 7.84 -3.33
CA ILE A 3 -0.82 8.66 -2.51
C ILE A 3 -0.94 10.09 -3.05
N HIS A 4 -1.16 11.05 -2.17
CA HIS A 4 -1.41 12.45 -2.54
C HIS A 4 -0.18 13.32 -2.38
N SER A 5 0.53 13.17 -1.26
CA SER A 5 1.70 14.00 -0.98
C SER A 5 2.71 13.28 -0.09
N LEU A 6 3.97 13.66 -0.23
CA LEU A 6 5.08 13.28 0.63
C LEU A 6 5.67 14.53 1.29
N PHE A 7 6.03 14.40 2.57
CA PHE A 7 6.76 15.43 3.32
C PHE A 7 7.94 14.79 4.04
N ILE A 8 9.09 15.46 4.02
CA ILE A 8 10.25 15.12 4.83
C ILE A 8 10.58 16.34 5.70
N LEU A 9 10.54 16.14 7.01
CA LEU A 9 10.79 17.20 7.99
C LEU A 9 11.98 16.82 8.88
N ASN A 10 12.66 17.79 9.44
CA ASN A 10 13.54 17.53 10.55
C ASN A 10 12.76 17.52 11.88
N LYS A 11 13.36 16.97 12.95
CA LYS A 11 12.73 16.94 14.28
C LYS A 11 12.48 18.32 14.90
N ALA A 12 13.14 19.37 14.40
CA ALA A 12 12.86 20.75 14.79
C ALA A 12 11.60 21.31 14.11
N GLY A 13 10.98 20.54 13.20
CA GLY A 13 9.74 20.87 12.54
C GLY A 13 9.90 21.66 11.23
N ALA A 14 11.12 21.82 10.69
CA ALA A 14 11.30 22.43 9.37
C ALA A 14 11.03 21.41 8.25
N CYS A 15 10.29 21.82 7.22
CA CYS A 15 10.10 21.03 6.01
C CYS A 15 11.36 21.12 5.14
N LEU A 16 12.00 19.99 4.88
CA LEU A 16 13.17 19.89 4.02
C LEU A 16 12.79 19.48 2.59
N TYR A 17 11.72 18.74 2.44
CA TYR A 17 11.23 18.31 1.14
C TYR A 17 9.72 18.11 1.17
N SER A 18 9.05 18.51 0.10
CA SER A 18 7.64 18.25 -0.11
C SER A 18 7.36 17.95 -1.57
N ARG A 19 6.56 16.92 -1.83
CA ARG A 19 6.16 16.50 -3.17
C ARG A 19 4.66 16.25 -3.22
N ASN A 20 3.95 17.00 -4.06
CA ASN A 20 2.55 16.73 -4.38
C ASN A 20 2.49 15.80 -5.58
N ILE A 21 1.77 14.69 -5.43
CA ILE A 21 1.65 13.62 -6.43
C ILE A 21 0.34 13.75 -7.19
N THR A 22 -0.73 14.21 -6.51
CA THR A 22 -2.05 14.43 -7.13
C THR A 22 -2.42 15.89 -7.15
N GLU A 23 -3.22 16.29 -8.15
CA GLU A 23 -3.70 17.67 -8.28
C GLU A 23 -4.63 18.09 -7.13
N ASP A 24 -5.29 17.15 -6.48
CA ASP A 24 -6.25 17.40 -5.39
C ASP A 24 -5.62 18.16 -4.22
N PHE A 25 -4.29 18.09 -4.08
CA PHE A 25 -3.53 18.67 -2.98
C PHE A 25 -2.45 19.66 -3.42
N ASN A 26 -2.50 20.15 -4.66
CA ASN A 26 -1.51 21.12 -5.19
C ASN A 26 -1.41 22.46 -4.42
N ASN A 27 -2.44 22.78 -3.63
CA ASN A 27 -2.49 24.04 -2.86
C ASN A 27 -2.09 23.87 -1.39
N ILE A 28 -1.57 22.69 -1.00
CA ILE A 28 -1.10 22.52 0.37
C ILE A 28 0.26 23.20 0.50
N GLU A 29 0.28 24.30 1.23
CA GLU A 29 1.53 24.99 1.58
C GLU A 29 2.25 24.18 2.68
N PRO A 30 3.52 23.79 2.48
CA PRO A 30 4.32 23.09 3.50
C PRO A 30 4.34 23.84 4.85
N ASN A 31 4.30 25.17 4.81
CA ASN A 31 4.26 26.04 5.98
C ASN A 31 3.02 25.86 6.88
N LEU A 32 1.93 25.31 6.36
CA LEU A 32 0.72 24.99 7.15
C LEU A 32 0.79 23.59 7.76
N ILE A 33 1.42 22.65 7.05
CA ILE A 33 1.51 21.25 7.48
C ILE A 33 2.56 21.06 8.56
N THR A 34 3.68 21.73 8.46
CA THR A 34 4.80 21.59 9.40
C THR A 34 4.40 21.87 10.85
N PRO A 35 3.71 22.99 11.19
CA PRO A 35 3.25 23.24 12.56
C PRO A 35 2.24 22.19 13.04
N PHE A 36 1.38 21.70 12.15
CA PHE A 36 0.40 20.66 12.48
C PHE A 36 1.10 19.36 12.88
N PHE A 37 2.06 18.87 12.10
CA PHE A 37 2.82 17.69 12.45
C PHE A 37 3.61 17.88 13.75
N SER A 38 4.29 19.00 13.90
CA SER A 38 5.03 19.31 15.14
C SER A 38 4.12 19.30 16.37
N ALA A 39 2.89 19.81 16.26
CA ALA A 39 1.92 19.79 17.35
C ALA A 39 1.47 18.34 17.68
N ILE A 40 1.22 17.50 16.67
CA ILE A 40 0.84 16.09 16.87
C ILE A 40 1.98 15.31 17.54
N PHE A 41 3.21 15.47 17.08
CA PHE A 41 4.37 14.81 17.68
C PHE A 41 4.59 15.26 19.12
N SER A 42 4.58 16.57 19.39
CA SER A 42 4.70 17.12 20.73
C SER A 42 3.59 16.65 21.66
N PHE A 43 2.36 16.55 21.17
CA PHE A 43 1.23 16.02 21.94
C PHE A 43 1.43 14.53 22.24
N SER A 44 1.82 13.73 21.26
CA SER A 44 2.07 12.29 21.46
C SER A 44 3.15 12.05 22.50
N GLU A 45 4.29 12.72 22.39
CA GLU A 45 5.41 12.59 23.31
C GLU A 45 5.06 13.06 24.74
N SER A 46 4.29 14.14 24.87
CA SER A 46 4.02 14.74 26.18
C SER A 46 2.82 14.15 26.91
N VAL A 47 1.81 13.64 26.19
CA VAL A 47 0.51 13.29 26.76
C VAL A 47 0.20 11.78 26.68
N ILE A 48 0.58 11.12 25.57
CA ILE A 48 0.11 9.75 25.32
C ILE A 48 1.12 8.72 25.84
N SER A 49 2.33 8.63 25.31
CA SER A 49 3.18 7.48 25.67
C SER A 49 4.68 7.59 25.40
N LYS A 50 5.24 8.70 25.04
CA LYS A 50 6.60 8.85 24.50
C LYS A 50 6.86 8.09 23.18
N GLU A 51 5.83 7.51 22.59
CA GLU A 51 5.91 6.88 21.28
C GLU A 51 5.54 7.89 20.21
N THR A 52 6.20 7.82 19.06
CA THR A 52 5.87 8.65 17.91
C THR A 52 4.62 8.11 17.23
N PRO A 53 3.70 8.99 16.75
CA PRO A 53 2.54 8.53 16.02
C PRO A 53 2.98 7.87 14.70
N GLU A 54 2.44 6.69 14.43
CA GLU A 54 2.72 5.98 13.17
C GLU A 54 1.67 6.30 12.11
N ILE A 55 0.41 6.50 12.53
CA ILE A 55 -0.72 6.69 11.63
C ILE A 55 -1.70 7.70 12.22
N LEU A 56 -2.21 8.59 11.37
CA LEU A 56 -3.32 9.50 11.65
C LEU A 56 -4.36 9.36 10.55
N GLU A 57 -5.60 9.08 10.91
CA GLU A 57 -6.72 9.02 9.95
C GLU A 57 -7.72 10.14 10.20
N MET A 58 -8.08 10.87 9.15
CA MET A 58 -9.05 11.96 9.16
C MET A 58 -9.79 12.07 7.83
N GLY A 59 -11.13 12.12 7.87
CA GLY A 59 -11.94 12.54 6.72
C GLY A 59 -11.75 11.73 5.44
N GLY A 60 -11.45 10.43 5.54
CA GLY A 60 -11.19 9.59 4.36
C GLY A 60 -9.74 9.57 3.90
N PHE A 61 -8.87 10.31 4.60
CA PHE A 61 -7.43 10.34 4.36
C PHE A 61 -6.64 9.71 5.49
N ARG A 62 -5.47 9.23 5.16
CA ARG A 62 -4.51 8.61 6.07
C ARG A 62 -3.17 9.32 5.91
N ILE A 63 -2.56 9.68 7.03
CA ILE A 63 -1.17 10.13 7.08
C ILE A 63 -0.39 9.05 7.82
N ALA A 64 0.58 8.45 7.16
CA ALA A 64 1.50 7.52 7.78
C ALA A 64 2.84 8.20 7.98
N PHE A 65 3.44 7.97 9.15
CA PHE A 65 4.70 8.56 9.56
C PHE A 65 5.77 7.49 9.76
N LYS A 66 7.00 7.82 9.40
CA LYS A 66 8.19 7.06 9.77
C LYS A 66 9.24 8.01 10.29
N VAL A 67 9.78 7.72 11.46
CA VAL A 67 10.86 8.50 12.07
C VAL A 67 12.16 7.74 11.92
N GLU A 68 13.15 8.33 11.28
CA GLU A 68 14.47 7.74 11.11
C GLU A 68 15.54 8.80 11.39
N GLY A 69 16.43 8.52 12.35
CA GLY A 69 17.45 9.48 12.77
C GLY A 69 16.86 10.81 13.24
N ASN A 70 17.21 11.89 12.55
CA ASN A 70 16.74 13.25 12.83
C ASN A 70 15.58 13.70 11.94
N TYR A 71 15.00 12.79 11.16
CA TYR A 71 14.00 13.11 10.15
C TYR A 71 12.67 12.41 10.40
N ILE A 72 11.60 13.06 9.96
CA ILE A 72 10.22 12.58 9.98
C ILE A 72 9.76 12.53 8.53
N TYR A 73 9.34 11.37 8.09
CA TYR A 73 8.77 11.13 6.77
C TYR A 73 7.27 10.95 6.92
N ALA A 74 6.48 11.65 6.13
CA ALA A 74 5.03 11.60 6.18
C ALA A 74 4.43 11.43 4.78
N ILE A 75 3.61 10.41 4.58
CA ILE A 75 2.84 10.19 3.36
C ILE A 75 1.37 10.43 3.64
N LEU A 76 0.75 11.31 2.86
CA LEU A 76 -0.70 11.51 2.80
C LEU A 76 -1.29 10.64 1.69
N ALA A 77 -2.27 9.80 2.03
CA ALA A 77 -2.93 8.88 1.10
C ALA A 77 -4.43 8.74 1.40
N ASP A 78 -5.18 8.13 0.47
CA ASP A 78 -6.55 7.66 0.76
C ASP A 78 -6.52 6.60 1.87
N THR A 79 -7.57 6.51 2.69
CA THR A 79 -7.74 5.40 3.66
C THR A 79 -7.84 4.02 3.00
N SER A 80 -8.14 3.98 1.69
CA SER A 80 -8.10 2.75 0.89
C SER A 80 -6.70 2.30 0.49
N ALA A 81 -5.67 3.15 0.66
CA ALA A 81 -4.29 2.74 0.41
C ALA A 81 -3.83 1.83 1.55
N SER A 82 -3.30 0.64 1.20
CA SER A 82 -2.78 -0.30 2.20
C SER A 82 -1.64 0.32 3.00
N LEU A 83 -1.64 0.11 4.31
CA LEU A 83 -0.54 0.52 5.18
C LEU A 83 0.78 -0.14 4.77
N LEU A 84 0.76 -1.43 4.44
CA LEU A 84 1.94 -2.14 3.98
C LEU A 84 2.57 -1.51 2.74
N PHE A 85 1.72 -1.07 1.80
CA PHE A 85 2.18 -0.35 0.63
C PHE A 85 2.83 0.98 1.01
N ILE A 86 2.19 1.76 1.89
CA ILE A 86 2.70 3.05 2.35
C ILE A 86 4.01 2.87 3.13
N GLU A 87 4.09 1.90 4.04
CA GLU A 87 5.30 1.58 4.82
C GLU A 87 6.47 1.14 3.94
N SER A 88 6.20 0.31 2.92
CA SER A 88 7.20 -0.07 1.92
C SER A 88 7.74 1.17 1.20
N ARG A 89 6.86 2.09 0.78
CA ARG A 89 7.27 3.34 0.12
C ARG A 89 8.06 4.25 1.05
N LEU A 90 7.59 4.42 2.30
CA LEU A 90 8.34 5.18 3.31
C LEU A 90 9.75 4.61 3.54
N THR A 91 9.88 3.28 3.58
CA THR A 91 11.19 2.63 3.75
C THR A 91 12.12 2.91 2.57
N SER A 92 11.64 2.80 1.34
CA SER A 92 12.43 3.10 0.14
C SER A 92 12.80 4.60 0.06
N ILE A 93 11.87 5.48 0.46
CA ILE A 93 12.12 6.93 0.50
C ILE A 93 13.19 7.29 1.53
N VAL A 94 13.17 6.65 2.71
CA VAL A 94 14.22 6.81 3.73
C VAL A 94 15.59 6.43 3.16
N GLN A 95 15.69 5.31 2.45
CA GLN A 95 16.94 4.87 1.84
C GLN A 95 17.44 5.87 0.80
N GLU A 96 16.56 6.27 -0.14
CA GLU A 96 16.91 7.25 -1.18
C GLU A 96 17.31 8.61 -0.60
N PHE A 97 16.61 9.06 0.46
CA PHE A 97 16.95 10.32 1.12
C PHE A 97 18.30 10.25 1.83
N ASN A 98 18.63 9.14 2.48
CA ASN A 98 19.94 8.94 3.08
C ASN A 98 21.05 8.93 2.02
N GLU A 99 20.84 8.27 0.88
CA GLU A 99 21.78 8.30 -0.26
C GLU A 99 21.92 9.72 -0.82
N PHE A 100 20.83 10.49 -0.86
CA PHE A 100 20.86 11.89 -1.26
C PHE A 100 21.70 12.74 -0.32
N LEU A 101 21.54 12.57 1.01
CA LEU A 101 22.31 13.29 2.03
C LEU A 101 23.80 12.94 1.99
N ASP A 102 24.15 11.69 1.71
CA ASP A 102 25.56 11.26 1.59
C ASP A 102 26.27 11.92 0.41
N ASN A 103 25.53 12.28 -0.63
CA ASN A 103 26.08 12.86 -1.86
C ASN A 103 25.90 14.38 -1.97
N ASN A 104 25.15 15.02 -1.07
CA ASN A 104 24.82 16.44 -1.13
C ASN A 104 24.89 17.07 0.26
N GLU A 105 25.41 18.28 0.33
CA GLU A 105 25.27 19.10 1.54
C GLU A 105 23.88 19.70 1.58
N VAL A 106 23.14 19.42 2.66
CA VAL A 106 21.78 19.93 2.87
C VAL A 106 21.75 20.81 4.12
N GLU A 107 21.37 22.04 3.94
CA GLU A 107 21.19 22.97 5.06
C GLU A 107 19.96 22.59 5.90
N PRO A 108 20.01 22.66 7.23
CA PRO A 108 18.96 22.17 8.13
C PRO A 108 17.57 22.78 7.96
N TYR A 109 17.46 23.91 7.28
CA TYR A 109 16.21 24.67 7.12
C TYR A 109 15.91 25.03 5.65
N GLU A 110 16.67 24.53 4.72
CA GLU A 110 16.48 24.79 3.29
C GLU A 110 15.61 23.70 2.65
N ILE A 111 14.66 24.14 1.82
CA ILE A 111 13.81 23.20 1.05
C ILE A 111 14.64 22.69 -0.13
N ILE A 112 14.78 21.38 -0.20
CA ILE A 112 15.45 20.67 -1.29
C ILE A 112 14.65 20.87 -2.57
N GLN A 113 15.32 21.41 -3.60
CA GLN A 113 14.81 21.54 -4.96
C GLN A 113 15.79 20.83 -5.91
N ASN A 114 15.57 19.56 -6.14
CA ASN A 114 16.44 18.74 -6.99
C ASN A 114 15.58 17.88 -7.93
N PRO A 115 15.58 18.17 -9.25
CA PRO A 115 14.76 17.43 -10.22
C PRO A 115 15.10 15.94 -10.33
N GLU A 116 16.36 15.55 -10.11
CA GLU A 116 16.76 14.13 -10.14
C GLU A 116 16.19 13.39 -8.93
N PHE A 117 16.22 14.03 -7.77
CA PHE A 117 15.60 13.49 -6.56
C PHE A 117 14.08 13.39 -6.72
N ASP A 118 13.43 14.41 -7.33
CA ASP A 118 12.00 14.36 -7.64
C ASP A 118 11.61 13.16 -8.49
N ILE A 119 12.38 12.87 -9.55
CA ILE A 119 12.15 11.71 -10.43
C ILE A 119 12.26 10.39 -9.67
N LYS A 120 13.28 10.25 -8.82
CA LYS A 120 13.46 9.06 -8.00
C LYS A 120 12.32 8.87 -7.00
N ILE A 121 11.89 9.94 -6.32
CA ILE A 121 10.75 9.90 -5.41
C ILE A 121 9.46 9.52 -6.15
N ASP A 122 9.19 10.10 -7.31
CA ASP A 122 8.02 9.75 -8.14
C ASP A 122 8.06 8.27 -8.53
N SER A 123 9.21 7.74 -8.99
CA SER A 123 9.40 6.32 -9.31
C SER A 123 9.14 5.41 -8.11
N ILE A 124 9.66 5.76 -6.94
CA ILE A 124 9.39 5.02 -5.70
C ILE A 124 7.90 5.02 -5.38
N ILE A 125 7.23 6.17 -5.42
CA ILE A 125 5.81 6.29 -5.05
C ILE A 125 4.91 5.55 -6.03
N THR A 126 5.14 5.67 -7.34
CA THR A 126 4.36 4.98 -8.36
C THR A 126 4.66 3.49 -8.42
N GLY A 127 5.90 3.08 -8.11
CA GLY A 127 6.39 1.71 -8.25
C GLY A 127 6.40 1.24 -9.70
N GLU A 128 6.69 2.13 -10.64
CA GLU A 128 6.66 1.84 -12.08
C GLU A 128 7.66 0.75 -12.48
N GLU A 129 8.86 0.78 -11.95
CA GLU A 129 9.91 -0.22 -12.23
C GLU A 129 9.49 -1.65 -11.84
N GLU A 130 8.80 -1.81 -10.71
CA GLU A 130 8.26 -3.11 -10.28
C GLU A 130 7.10 -3.58 -11.16
N LEU A 131 6.31 -2.63 -11.69
CA LEU A 131 5.15 -2.93 -12.51
C LEU A 131 5.53 -3.33 -13.93
N GLU A 132 6.46 -2.64 -14.56
CA GLU A 132 6.80 -2.84 -15.97
C GLU A 132 7.29 -4.25 -16.28
N SER A 133 8.21 -4.77 -15.47
CA SER A 133 8.75 -6.14 -15.65
C SER A 133 7.71 -7.25 -15.45
N SER A 134 6.61 -6.95 -14.76
CA SER A 134 5.55 -7.90 -14.38
C SER A 134 4.26 -7.75 -15.17
N GLN A 135 4.13 -6.71 -15.98
CA GLN A 135 2.93 -6.40 -16.77
C GLN A 135 2.38 -7.59 -17.57
N PRO A 136 3.21 -8.37 -18.31
CA PRO A 136 2.71 -9.49 -19.08
C PRO A 136 2.08 -10.59 -18.22
N LEU A 137 2.65 -10.83 -17.03
CA LEU A 137 2.12 -11.81 -16.08
C LEU A 137 0.81 -11.31 -15.48
N TYR A 138 0.77 -10.08 -15.00
CA TYR A 138 -0.44 -9.50 -14.43
C TYR A 138 -1.59 -9.50 -15.43
N LYS A 139 -1.34 -9.15 -16.68
CA LYS A 139 -2.35 -9.20 -17.74
C LYS A 139 -2.96 -10.58 -17.89
N LYS A 140 -2.15 -11.64 -17.94
CA LYS A 140 -2.64 -13.02 -18.05
C LYS A 140 -3.50 -13.43 -16.85
N ILE A 141 -3.12 -13.01 -15.63
CA ILE A 141 -3.90 -13.29 -14.41
C ILE A 141 -5.23 -12.53 -14.44
N ILE A 142 -5.20 -11.27 -14.84
CA ILE A 142 -6.42 -10.44 -14.99
C ILE A 142 -7.37 -11.02 -16.04
N ASP A 143 -6.85 -11.46 -17.19
CA ASP A 143 -7.63 -12.10 -18.22
C ASP A 143 -8.28 -13.41 -17.72
N LEU A 144 -7.57 -14.17 -16.89
CA LEU A 144 -8.13 -15.35 -16.21
C LEU A 144 -9.29 -14.95 -15.29
N PHE A 145 -9.13 -13.95 -14.44
CA PHE A 145 -10.19 -13.48 -13.53
C PHE A 145 -11.41 -12.96 -14.29
N ASN A 146 -11.21 -12.17 -15.34
CA ASN A 146 -12.30 -11.68 -16.20
C ASN A 146 -13.08 -12.82 -16.85
N ARG A 147 -12.38 -13.87 -17.33
CA ARG A 147 -13.01 -15.05 -17.88
C ARG A 147 -13.85 -15.79 -16.84
N LEU A 148 -13.30 -16.07 -15.66
CA LEU A 148 -14.02 -16.77 -14.58
C LEU A 148 -15.25 -15.99 -14.11
N THR A 149 -15.16 -14.65 -14.07
CA THR A 149 -16.31 -13.79 -13.75
C THR A 149 -17.37 -13.86 -14.87
N PHE A 150 -16.96 -13.86 -16.14
CA PHE A 150 -17.87 -13.98 -17.28
C PHE A 150 -18.57 -15.35 -17.32
N GLU A 151 -17.87 -16.42 -16.97
CA GLU A 151 -18.39 -17.78 -16.87
C GLU A 151 -19.23 -18.02 -15.59
N ASN A 152 -19.42 -17.01 -14.75
CA ASN A 152 -20.10 -17.07 -13.44
C ASN A 152 -19.50 -18.10 -12.46
N GLU A 153 -18.22 -18.42 -12.59
CA GLU A 153 -17.53 -19.29 -11.61
C GLU A 153 -17.18 -18.52 -10.33
N ILE A 154 -16.98 -17.20 -10.46
CA ILE A 154 -16.71 -16.26 -9.37
C ILE A 154 -17.53 -14.98 -9.56
N LEU A 155 -17.84 -14.26 -8.47
CA LEU A 155 -18.47 -12.95 -8.53
C LEU A 155 -17.48 -11.81 -8.80
N GLY A 156 -16.26 -11.98 -8.36
CA GLY A 156 -15.20 -11.03 -8.55
C GLY A 156 -13.89 -11.52 -7.96
N ALA A 157 -12.81 -10.84 -8.31
CA ALA A 157 -11.48 -11.13 -7.80
C ALA A 157 -10.63 -9.87 -7.65
N ALA A 158 -9.59 -9.95 -6.84
CA ALA A 158 -8.55 -8.95 -6.75
C ALA A 158 -7.17 -9.60 -6.74
N LEU A 159 -6.19 -8.85 -7.22
CA LEU A 159 -4.78 -9.19 -7.24
C LEU A 159 -4.00 -8.08 -6.53
N PHE A 160 -3.22 -8.45 -5.53
CA PHE A 160 -2.38 -7.55 -4.75
C PHE A 160 -0.93 -8.03 -4.78
N THR A 161 -0.01 -7.09 -4.65
CA THR A 161 1.35 -7.41 -4.19
C THR A 161 1.31 -7.71 -2.70
N ILE A 162 2.33 -8.38 -2.17
CA ILE A 162 2.45 -8.62 -0.73
C ILE A 162 2.50 -7.31 0.07
N ASN A 163 3.05 -6.25 -0.53
CA ASN A 163 3.11 -4.92 0.07
C ASN A 163 1.75 -4.17 0.00
N GLY A 164 0.67 -4.86 -0.36
CA GLY A 164 -0.69 -4.34 -0.35
C GLY A 164 -1.06 -3.43 -1.53
N LYS A 165 -0.18 -3.27 -2.55
CA LYS A 165 -0.55 -2.54 -3.76
C LYS A 165 -1.60 -3.33 -4.54
N VAL A 166 -2.74 -2.71 -4.83
CA VAL A 166 -3.77 -3.29 -5.68
C VAL A 166 -3.33 -3.21 -7.14
N ILE A 167 -3.11 -4.38 -7.77
CA ILE A 167 -2.78 -4.49 -9.19
C ILE A 167 -4.08 -4.48 -10.00
N PHE A 168 -5.09 -5.23 -9.52
CA PHE A 168 -6.41 -5.34 -10.15
C PHE A 168 -7.47 -5.62 -9.09
N SER A 169 -8.68 -5.10 -9.28
CA SER A 169 -9.85 -5.49 -8.51
C SER A 169 -11.12 -5.34 -9.31
N SER A 170 -11.96 -6.37 -9.31
CA SER A 170 -13.37 -6.36 -9.70
C SER A 170 -14.30 -6.57 -8.49
N LEU A 171 -13.75 -6.54 -7.28
CA LEU A 171 -14.52 -6.66 -6.04
C LEU A 171 -15.31 -5.37 -5.76
N PRO A 172 -16.49 -5.46 -5.11
CA PRO A 172 -17.12 -4.31 -4.48
C PRO A 172 -16.16 -3.59 -3.53
N TYR A 173 -16.32 -2.26 -3.43
CA TYR A 173 -15.36 -1.41 -2.72
C TYR A 173 -15.20 -1.75 -1.23
N ASP A 174 -16.31 -2.07 -0.56
CA ASP A 174 -16.33 -2.50 0.84
C ASP A 174 -15.59 -3.82 1.08
N ILE A 175 -15.73 -4.78 0.15
CA ILE A 175 -15.03 -6.05 0.19
C ILE A 175 -13.54 -5.85 -0.08
N LEU A 176 -13.21 -4.99 -1.04
CA LEU A 176 -11.82 -4.61 -1.32
C LEU A 176 -11.14 -4.02 -0.09
N LEU A 177 -11.77 -3.06 0.59
CA LEU A 177 -11.24 -2.46 1.81
C LEU A 177 -11.07 -3.48 2.95
N SER A 178 -12.06 -4.35 3.14
CA SER A 178 -11.98 -5.41 4.15
C SER A 178 -10.83 -6.38 3.87
N SER A 179 -10.62 -6.74 2.60
CA SER A 179 -9.52 -7.61 2.19
C SER A 179 -8.15 -6.98 2.42
N ILE A 180 -8.01 -5.68 2.17
CA ILE A 180 -6.78 -4.92 2.45
C ILE A 180 -6.49 -4.87 3.95
N LYS A 181 -7.51 -4.55 4.77
CA LYS A 181 -7.37 -4.51 6.23
C LYS A 181 -6.98 -5.88 6.81
N GLU A 182 -7.54 -6.95 6.28
CA GLU A 182 -7.19 -8.29 6.70
C GLU A 182 -5.74 -8.65 6.36
N LEU A 183 -5.26 -8.24 5.19
CA LEU A 183 -3.86 -8.38 4.82
C LEU A 183 -2.93 -7.65 5.81
N GLU A 184 -3.30 -6.41 6.21
CA GLU A 184 -2.55 -5.62 7.18
C GLU A 184 -2.47 -6.32 8.55
N ILE A 185 -3.61 -6.79 9.06
CA ILE A 185 -3.68 -7.49 10.35
C ILE A 185 -2.80 -8.75 10.35
N ARG A 186 -2.80 -9.51 9.26
CA ARG A 186 -2.00 -10.74 9.15
C ARG A 186 -0.51 -10.49 9.09
N HIS A 187 -0.12 -9.44 8.40
CA HIS A 187 1.29 -9.05 8.34
C HIS A 187 1.82 -8.72 9.74
N ILE A 188 1.02 -8.01 10.54
CA ILE A 188 1.38 -7.62 11.92
C ILE A 188 1.42 -8.83 12.87
N VAL A 189 0.52 -9.80 12.70
CA VAL A 189 0.28 -10.85 13.72
C VAL A 189 1.05 -12.14 13.45
N ALA A 190 1.27 -12.55 12.22
CA ALA A 190 1.55 -13.96 11.97
C ALA A 190 2.72 -14.32 11.06
N ASN A 191 3.47 -13.48 10.45
CA ASN A 191 4.54 -13.87 9.49
C ASN A 191 4.24 -15.10 8.58
N GLU A 192 3.08 -15.73 8.70
CA GLU A 192 2.64 -16.89 7.94
C GLU A 192 1.31 -16.62 7.24
N TYR A 193 1.33 -16.71 5.93
CA TYR A 193 0.17 -16.48 5.08
C TYR A 193 -0.46 -17.80 4.65
N THR A 194 -1.46 -18.22 5.36
CA THR A 194 -2.27 -19.38 4.99
C THR A 194 -3.50 -18.96 4.17
N LEU A 195 -4.15 -19.95 3.54
CA LEU A 195 -5.48 -19.79 2.98
C LEU A 195 -6.41 -19.18 4.03
N THR A 196 -7.11 -18.11 3.68
CA THR A 196 -8.11 -17.52 4.55
C THR A 196 -9.45 -17.44 3.89
N PHE A 197 -10.43 -17.60 4.74
CA PHE A 197 -11.82 -17.56 4.41
C PHE A 197 -12.59 -16.71 5.41
N TYR A 198 -13.55 -15.92 4.92
CA TYR A 198 -14.59 -15.29 5.74
C TYR A 198 -15.90 -15.19 4.98
N SER A 199 -17.04 -15.32 5.69
CA SER A 199 -18.37 -15.09 5.16
C SER A 199 -18.80 -13.67 5.40
N LEU A 200 -19.48 -13.08 4.42
CA LEU A 200 -20.13 -11.78 4.53
C LEU A 200 -21.53 -11.94 5.12
N GLU A 201 -22.16 -10.82 5.53
CA GLU A 201 -23.52 -10.80 6.07
C GLU A 201 -24.57 -11.36 5.09
N ASN A 202 -24.35 -11.20 3.79
CA ASN A 202 -25.18 -11.75 2.71
C ASN A 202 -24.84 -13.20 2.34
N GLU A 203 -24.09 -13.92 3.18
CA GLU A 203 -23.60 -15.27 2.99
C GLU A 203 -22.64 -15.49 1.81
N GLN A 204 -22.24 -14.44 1.09
CA GLN A 204 -21.17 -14.50 0.12
C GLN A 204 -19.85 -14.88 0.81
N LYS A 205 -18.96 -15.52 0.08
CA LYS A 205 -17.73 -16.09 0.63
C LYS A 205 -16.53 -15.46 -0.02
N VAL A 206 -15.62 -14.93 0.79
CA VAL A 206 -14.35 -14.38 0.35
C VAL A 206 -13.23 -15.32 0.73
N PHE A 207 -12.42 -15.68 -0.25
CA PHE A 207 -11.22 -16.46 -0.06
C PHE A 207 -10.00 -15.68 -0.49
N SER A 208 -8.94 -15.77 0.27
CA SER A 208 -7.65 -15.20 -0.09
C SER A 208 -6.53 -16.23 -0.01
N ARG A 209 -5.56 -16.14 -0.92
CA ARG A 209 -4.40 -17.01 -0.95
C ARG A 209 -3.18 -16.30 -1.52
N ILE A 210 -2.02 -16.61 -0.95
CA ILE A 210 -0.73 -16.18 -1.48
C ILE A 210 -0.24 -17.11 -2.56
N ILE A 211 0.34 -16.52 -3.61
CA ILE A 211 0.97 -17.22 -4.71
C ILE A 211 2.42 -16.81 -4.79
N ASN A 212 3.33 -17.75 -4.53
CA ASN A 212 4.74 -17.56 -4.72
C ASN A 212 5.09 -17.61 -6.21
N ILE A 213 5.90 -16.66 -6.65
CA ILE A 213 6.39 -16.56 -8.02
C ILE A 213 7.88 -16.91 -7.99
N PRO A 214 8.31 -18.03 -8.61
CA PRO A 214 9.65 -18.59 -8.40
C PRO A 214 10.83 -17.67 -8.72
N TRP A 215 10.64 -16.69 -9.64
CA TRP A 215 11.67 -15.75 -10.06
C TRP A 215 11.43 -14.32 -9.59
N LYS A 216 10.41 -14.09 -8.74
CA LYS A 216 10.14 -12.80 -8.12
C LYS A 216 10.37 -12.87 -6.64
N LEU A 217 10.92 -11.80 -6.11
CA LEU A 217 11.14 -11.65 -4.68
C LEU A 217 9.81 -11.58 -3.92
N ASP A 218 8.81 -10.93 -4.51
CA ASP A 218 7.54 -10.67 -3.84
C ASP A 218 6.43 -11.60 -4.32
N PRO A 219 5.81 -12.37 -3.40
CA PRO A 219 4.61 -13.15 -3.70
C PRO A 219 3.43 -12.23 -4.03
N LEU A 220 2.42 -12.79 -4.70
CA LEU A 220 1.15 -12.14 -4.96
C LEU A 220 0.07 -12.66 -4.02
N LEU A 221 -0.84 -11.79 -3.61
CA LEU A 221 -2.07 -12.17 -2.93
C LEU A 221 -3.22 -12.12 -3.92
N ILE A 222 -3.99 -13.21 -4.01
CA ILE A 222 -5.27 -13.23 -4.71
C ILE A 222 -6.40 -13.27 -3.70
N VAL A 223 -7.48 -12.56 -4.03
CA VAL A 223 -8.75 -12.58 -3.30
C VAL A 223 -9.85 -12.90 -4.29
N VAL A 224 -10.73 -13.85 -3.94
CA VAL A 224 -11.83 -14.29 -4.80
C VAL A 224 -13.13 -14.27 -4.02
N LEU A 225 -14.17 -13.69 -4.62
CA LEU A 225 -15.52 -13.61 -4.10
C LEU A 225 -16.40 -14.64 -4.78
N TYR A 226 -17.10 -15.45 -3.98
CA TYR A 226 -18.06 -16.47 -4.43
C TYR A 226 -19.47 -16.14 -3.98
N GLU A 227 -20.46 -16.63 -4.75
CA GLU A 227 -21.86 -16.57 -4.36
C GLU A 227 -22.15 -17.37 -3.09
N SER A 228 -23.22 -16.98 -2.39
CA SER A 228 -23.73 -17.67 -1.21
C SER A 228 -24.11 -19.13 -1.49
N SER A 229 -24.61 -19.41 -2.70
CA SER A 229 -24.99 -20.73 -3.17
C SER A 229 -23.82 -21.72 -3.32
N VAL A 230 -22.59 -21.23 -3.47
CA VAL A 230 -21.39 -22.07 -3.66
C VAL A 230 -21.02 -22.72 -2.32
N PRO A 231 -21.00 -24.07 -2.22
CA PRO A 231 -20.55 -24.75 -1.01
C PRO A 231 -19.10 -24.42 -0.66
N LEU A 232 -18.79 -24.30 0.63
CA LEU A 232 -17.47 -23.93 1.13
C LEU A 232 -16.35 -24.77 0.53
N GLY A 233 -16.47 -26.08 0.58
CA GLY A 233 -15.48 -27.01 0.02
C GLY A 233 -15.31 -26.88 -1.50
N MET A 234 -16.37 -26.49 -2.21
CA MET A 234 -16.28 -26.26 -3.66
C MET A 234 -15.55 -24.96 -3.96
N ALA A 235 -15.78 -23.91 -3.20
CA ALA A 235 -15.06 -22.64 -3.32
C ALA A 235 -13.55 -22.84 -3.05
N GLU A 236 -13.19 -23.64 -2.05
CA GLU A 236 -11.80 -23.99 -1.75
C GLU A 236 -11.13 -24.77 -2.90
N VAL A 237 -11.81 -25.76 -3.46
CA VAL A 237 -11.33 -26.54 -4.62
C VAL A 237 -11.17 -25.62 -5.85
N ASN A 238 -12.12 -24.73 -6.10
CA ASN A 238 -12.02 -23.76 -7.20
C ASN A 238 -10.83 -22.81 -7.00
N LEU A 239 -10.63 -22.28 -5.80
CA LEU A 239 -9.47 -21.45 -5.51
C LEU A 239 -8.15 -22.20 -5.74
N ALA A 240 -8.08 -23.47 -5.35
CA ALA A 240 -6.91 -24.30 -5.59
C ALA A 240 -6.64 -24.50 -7.10
N LYS A 241 -7.70 -24.67 -7.91
CA LYS A 241 -7.58 -24.73 -9.39
C LYS A 241 -7.10 -23.40 -9.95
N ILE A 242 -7.67 -22.27 -9.51
CA ILE A 242 -7.25 -20.91 -9.91
C ILE A 242 -5.76 -20.73 -9.60
N THR A 243 -5.34 -21.05 -8.38
CA THR A 243 -3.94 -20.96 -7.95
C THR A 243 -3.03 -21.79 -8.84
N LYS A 244 -3.39 -23.05 -9.09
CA LYS A 244 -2.60 -23.94 -9.97
C LYS A 244 -2.55 -23.42 -11.41
N THR A 245 -3.64 -22.86 -11.92
CA THR A 245 -3.67 -22.25 -13.25
C THR A 245 -2.72 -21.05 -13.32
N ILE A 246 -2.72 -20.19 -12.30
CA ILE A 246 -1.80 -19.06 -12.22
C ILE A 246 -0.36 -19.55 -12.15
N GLN A 247 -0.06 -20.55 -11.33
CA GLN A 247 1.28 -21.16 -11.26
C GLN A 247 1.77 -21.73 -12.59
N ASN A 248 0.86 -22.23 -13.43
CA ASN A 248 1.21 -22.72 -14.78
C ASN A 248 1.36 -21.58 -15.81
N ILE A 249 0.86 -20.38 -15.53
CA ILE A 249 1.03 -19.18 -16.35
C ILE A 249 2.42 -18.54 -16.09
N ILE A 250 2.92 -18.74 -14.89
CA ILE A 250 4.22 -18.30 -14.41
C ILE A 250 5.32 -19.21 -15.00
#